data_306f35aa58864562bc8ac82334d1cb66
#
_entry.id   306f35aa58864562bc8ac82334d1cb66
#
_cell.length_a   1.000
_cell.length_b   1.000
_cell.length_c   1.000
_cell.angle_alpha   90.00
_cell.angle_beta   90.00
_cell.angle_gamma   90.00
#
_symmetry.space_group_name_H-M   'P 1'
#
loop_
_entity.id
_entity.type
_entity.pdbx_description
1 polymer ?
#
loop_
_entity_poly.entity_id
_entity_poly.type
_entity_poly.pdbx_seq_one_letter_code
_entity_poly.pdbx_strand_id
1 'polypeptide(L)'
;MLRAGLISFNTGVTVCLVLGGCSGLNLSELAPESTGSLHEAPIVGTPTDIYARVARGALACWFGKAGPLRDAYVYHADAEPPAKGGKAKIVIHERNSSTENPRGLRAFRISIAPDGESSKISIENLKLPEPLSKSMENDVHRWARGDIGCVDSNTNGAWVPKSREAPKPKKKPSGKKGGERAT
;
A
#
# COMPACT_ATOMS: atom_id res chain seq x y z
N MET A 1 3.26 -47.61 31.90
CA MET A 1 3.55 -48.57 30.83
C MET A 1 4.54 -47.93 29.87
N LEU A 2 5.83 -48.27 30.02
CA LEU A 2 6.92 -47.82 29.16
C LEU A 2 6.89 -48.60 27.83
N ARG A 3 7.08 -47.91 26.69
CA ARG A 3 7.58 -48.54 25.48
C ARG A 3 8.72 -47.71 24.93
N ALA A 4 9.91 -48.25 25.12
CA ALA A 4 11.14 -47.86 24.45
C ALA A 4 11.13 -48.43 23.02
N GLY A 5 11.39 -47.60 22.02
CA GLY A 5 11.63 -47.98 20.63
C GLY A 5 13.06 -47.60 20.24
N LEU A 6 13.91 -48.61 20.16
CA LEU A 6 15.25 -48.50 19.57
C LEU A 6 15.13 -48.32 18.06
N ILE A 7 15.84 -47.32 17.51
CA ILE A 7 16.09 -47.24 16.08
C ILE A 7 17.58 -47.31 15.80
N SER A 8 17.88 -48.33 15.01
CA SER A 8 19.18 -48.85 14.58
C SER A 8 19.94 -47.84 13.69
N PHE A 9 21.21 -47.69 14.01
CA PHE A 9 22.23 -47.05 13.16
C PHE A 9 22.54 -47.95 11.95
N ASN A 10 22.49 -47.40 10.76
CA ASN A 10 23.06 -48.07 9.59
C ASN A 10 24.15 -47.19 8.96
N THR A 11 25.39 -47.60 9.18
CA THR A 11 26.60 -47.00 8.68
C THR A 11 26.86 -47.56 7.27
N GLY A 12 26.74 -46.74 6.24
CA GLY A 12 27.11 -47.07 4.88
C GLY A 12 28.17 -46.10 4.35
N VAL A 13 29.42 -46.42 4.52
CA VAL A 13 30.55 -45.75 3.87
C VAL A 13 30.69 -46.34 2.46
N THR A 14 30.46 -45.55 1.43
CA THR A 14 30.85 -45.88 0.06
C THR A 14 31.76 -44.77 -0.47
N VAL A 15 33.04 -45.07 -0.51
CA VAL A 15 34.07 -44.28 -1.18
C VAL A 15 34.06 -44.65 -2.66
N CYS A 16 33.72 -43.70 -3.51
CA CYS A 16 33.99 -43.75 -4.95
C CYS A 16 34.93 -42.63 -5.34
N LEU A 17 36.21 -42.96 -5.48
CA LEU A 17 37.20 -42.16 -6.19
C LEU A 17 37.01 -42.41 -7.69
N VAL A 18 36.62 -41.37 -8.43
CA VAL A 18 36.78 -41.34 -9.88
C VAL A 18 37.42 -39.99 -10.26
N LEU A 19 38.67 -40.09 -10.66
CA LEU A 19 39.44 -39.05 -11.33
C LEU A 19 38.91 -38.86 -12.77
N GLY A 20 38.72 -37.65 -13.21
CA GLY A 20 38.68 -37.37 -14.64
C GLY A 20 37.72 -36.28 -15.08
N GLY A 21 38.25 -35.19 -15.64
CA GLY A 21 37.56 -34.36 -16.60
C GLY A 21 37.35 -32.91 -16.17
N CYS A 22 38.38 -32.08 -16.37
CA CYS A 22 38.18 -30.64 -16.56
C CYS A 22 37.37 -30.38 -17.86
N SER A 23 36.13 -30.08 -17.72
CA SER A 23 35.34 -29.40 -18.78
C SER A 23 34.72 -28.15 -18.14
N GLY A 24 35.13 -27.01 -18.66
CA GLY A 24 34.70 -25.71 -18.18
C GLY A 24 33.17 -25.56 -18.23
N LEU A 25 32.54 -25.78 -17.07
CA LEU A 25 31.17 -25.38 -16.86
C LEU A 25 31.16 -23.89 -16.50
N ASN A 26 30.64 -23.08 -17.42
CA ASN A 26 30.26 -21.71 -17.13
C ASN A 26 29.29 -21.71 -15.92
N LEU A 27 29.81 -21.39 -14.76
CA LEU A 27 29.03 -21.20 -13.51
C LEU A 27 28.27 -19.89 -13.49
N SER A 28 28.02 -19.31 -14.66
CA SER A 28 27.25 -18.05 -14.76
C SER A 28 25.75 -18.21 -14.88
N GLU A 29 25.23 -19.46 -14.85
CA GLU A 29 23.79 -19.69 -15.14
C GLU A 29 23.00 -20.29 -13.98
N LEU A 30 23.54 -20.25 -12.77
CA LEU A 30 22.83 -20.63 -11.56
C LEU A 30 22.94 -19.50 -10.51
N ALA A 31 22.84 -18.24 -10.97
CA ALA A 31 22.33 -17.22 -10.09
C ALA A 31 20.84 -17.52 -9.90
N PRO A 32 20.36 -17.82 -8.66
CA PRO A 32 18.93 -17.76 -8.44
C PRO A 32 18.51 -16.36 -8.87
N GLU A 33 17.61 -16.26 -9.84
CA GLU A 33 16.86 -15.02 -10.04
C GLU A 33 16.27 -14.69 -8.69
N SER A 34 16.99 -13.87 -7.96
CA SER A 34 16.47 -13.09 -6.88
C SER A 34 15.41 -12.23 -7.53
N THR A 35 14.20 -12.76 -7.67
CA THR A 35 13.01 -11.95 -7.75
C THR A 35 13.07 -11.13 -6.47
N GLY A 36 13.79 -10.02 -6.57
CA GLY A 36 14.00 -9.07 -5.52
C GLY A 36 12.62 -8.50 -5.16
N SER A 37 11.93 -9.22 -4.30
CA SER A 37 11.04 -8.60 -3.37
C SER A 37 11.90 -7.58 -2.64
N LEU A 38 11.87 -6.33 -3.10
CA LEU A 38 12.42 -5.22 -2.36
C LEU A 38 11.84 -5.37 -0.97
N HIS A 39 12.66 -5.80 -0.03
CA HIS A 39 12.28 -5.94 1.37
C HIS A 39 12.03 -4.51 1.84
N GLU A 40 10.81 -4.06 1.63
CA GLU A 40 10.39 -2.76 2.10
C GLU A 40 10.56 -2.75 3.62
N ALA A 41 11.24 -1.71 4.12
CA ALA A 41 11.52 -1.57 5.55
C ALA A 41 10.21 -1.70 6.35
N PRO A 42 10.22 -2.46 7.46
CA PRO A 42 9.03 -2.67 8.27
C PRO A 42 8.44 -1.34 8.71
N ILE A 43 7.12 -1.22 8.66
CA ILE A 43 6.41 0.01 8.99
C ILE A 43 6.11 0.00 10.48
N VAL A 44 6.67 0.98 11.20
CA VAL A 44 6.47 1.12 12.63
C VAL A 44 5.02 1.50 12.94
N GLY A 45 4.40 0.77 13.86
CA GLY A 45 3.04 1.00 14.33
C GLY A 45 2.18 -0.25 14.29
N THR A 46 1.05 -0.20 15.01
CA THR A 46 0.10 -1.30 15.02
C THR A 46 -0.65 -1.39 13.68
N PRO A 47 -1.10 -2.59 13.27
CA PRO A 47 -1.91 -2.72 12.06
C PRO A 47 -3.13 -1.82 12.04
N THR A 48 -3.76 -1.60 13.20
CA THR A 48 -4.92 -0.71 13.35
C THR A 48 -4.57 0.75 13.05
N ASP A 49 -3.43 1.24 13.55
CA ASP A 49 -2.99 2.62 13.31
C ASP A 49 -2.63 2.84 11.84
N ILE A 50 -1.94 1.87 11.24
CA ILE A 50 -1.57 1.91 9.84
C ILE A 50 -2.83 1.87 8.97
N TYR A 51 -3.76 0.96 9.27
CA TYR A 51 -5.05 0.90 8.60
C TYR A 51 -5.78 2.24 8.66
N ALA A 52 -5.88 2.86 9.84
CA ALA A 52 -6.57 4.13 10.00
C ALA A 52 -5.95 5.26 9.16
N ARG A 53 -4.62 5.28 9.02
CA ARG A 53 -3.90 6.25 8.17
C ARG A 53 -4.17 6.00 6.69
N VAL A 54 -4.00 4.75 6.23
CA VAL A 54 -4.22 4.37 4.83
C VAL A 54 -5.68 4.55 4.42
N ALA A 55 -6.63 4.11 5.25
CA ALA A 55 -8.07 4.26 4.99
C ALA A 55 -8.48 5.73 4.83
N ARG A 56 -7.96 6.59 5.70
CA ARG A 56 -8.22 8.05 5.64
C ARG A 56 -7.66 8.66 4.37
N GLY A 57 -6.44 8.31 3.99
CA GLY A 57 -5.81 8.75 2.75
C GLY A 57 -6.61 8.28 1.53
N ALA A 58 -6.96 7.00 1.46
CA ALA A 58 -7.74 6.43 0.37
C ALA A 58 -9.10 7.12 0.19
N LEU A 59 -9.84 7.32 1.27
CA LEU A 59 -11.15 7.98 1.22
C LEU A 59 -11.04 9.45 0.82
N ALA A 60 -10.02 10.16 1.32
CA ALA A 60 -9.83 11.57 1.00
C ALA A 60 -9.31 11.79 -0.43
N CYS A 61 -8.39 10.96 -0.89
CA CYS A 61 -7.66 11.19 -2.12
C CYS A 61 -8.23 10.40 -3.31
N TRP A 62 -8.45 9.10 -3.16
CA TRP A 62 -8.94 8.27 -4.27
C TRP A 62 -10.45 8.38 -4.47
N PHE A 63 -11.21 8.54 -3.38
CA PHE A 63 -12.67 8.63 -3.37
C PHE A 63 -13.20 10.02 -3.02
N GLY A 64 -12.32 10.99 -2.75
CA GLY A 64 -12.69 12.37 -2.53
C GLY A 64 -13.34 13.01 -3.74
N LYS A 65 -13.71 14.30 -3.63
CA LYS A 65 -14.47 15.03 -4.66
C LYS A 65 -13.81 15.02 -6.05
N ALA A 66 -12.48 15.02 -6.10
CA ALA A 66 -11.69 14.96 -7.34
C ALA A 66 -10.91 13.64 -7.46
N GLY A 67 -11.26 12.62 -6.68
CA GLY A 67 -10.54 11.35 -6.63
C GLY A 67 -10.75 10.50 -7.88
N PRO A 68 -9.68 9.83 -8.37
CA PRO A 68 -9.73 9.09 -9.64
C PRO A 68 -10.62 7.84 -9.59
N LEU A 69 -10.95 7.33 -8.40
CA LEU A 69 -11.71 6.09 -8.27
C LEU A 69 -13.20 6.30 -7.97
N ARG A 70 -13.60 7.53 -7.65
CA ARG A 70 -14.92 7.84 -7.11
C ARG A 70 -16.09 7.29 -7.94
N ASP A 71 -16.00 7.44 -9.25
CA ASP A 71 -17.15 7.16 -10.12
C ASP A 71 -17.17 5.70 -10.59
N ALA A 72 -16.01 5.10 -10.83
CA ALA A 72 -15.88 3.76 -11.42
C ALA A 72 -15.66 2.64 -10.39
N TYR A 73 -15.33 2.98 -9.14
CA TYR A 73 -14.97 1.99 -8.12
C TYR A 73 -15.72 2.18 -6.82
N VAL A 74 -15.68 1.14 -5.97
CA VAL A 74 -16.29 1.11 -4.64
C VAL A 74 -15.23 0.71 -3.62
N TYR A 75 -15.14 1.47 -2.54
CA TYR A 75 -14.30 1.19 -1.39
C TYR A 75 -14.98 0.19 -0.45
N HIS A 76 -14.26 -0.82 -0.03
CA HIS A 76 -14.66 -1.73 1.03
C HIS A 76 -13.48 -1.97 1.96
N ALA A 77 -13.73 -1.96 3.26
CA ALA A 77 -12.70 -2.25 4.24
C ALA A 77 -13.27 -3.12 5.36
N ASP A 78 -12.40 -3.95 5.90
CA ASP A 78 -12.65 -4.81 7.04
C ASP A 78 -11.42 -4.79 7.95
N ALA A 79 -11.64 -4.64 9.26
CA ALA A 79 -10.57 -4.59 10.24
C ALA A 79 -10.96 -5.36 11.50
N GLU A 80 -10.06 -6.22 11.95
CA GLU A 80 -10.20 -6.94 13.21
C GLU A 80 -9.91 -6.00 14.40
N PRO A 81 -10.58 -6.21 15.52
CA PRO A 81 -10.22 -5.54 16.77
C PRO A 81 -8.75 -5.83 17.16
N PRO A 82 -8.05 -4.90 17.82
CA PRO A 82 -6.66 -5.11 18.27
C PRO A 82 -6.49 -6.37 19.12
N ALA A 83 -7.47 -6.72 19.94
CA ALA A 83 -7.47 -7.93 20.77
C ALA A 83 -7.47 -9.25 19.97
N LYS A 84 -7.80 -9.19 18.67
CA LYS A 84 -7.77 -10.34 17.75
C LYS A 84 -6.58 -10.28 16.77
N GLY A 85 -5.59 -9.41 17.03
CA GLY A 85 -4.42 -9.23 16.19
C GLY A 85 -4.48 -8.01 15.29
N GLY A 86 -5.65 -7.35 15.16
CA GLY A 86 -5.79 -6.07 14.44
C GLY A 86 -5.57 -6.14 12.94
N LYS A 87 -5.57 -7.32 12.32
CA LYS A 87 -5.45 -7.46 10.86
C LYS A 87 -6.49 -6.62 10.15
N ALA A 88 -6.12 -5.99 9.05
CA ALA A 88 -7.04 -5.20 8.27
C ALA A 88 -6.87 -5.44 6.77
N LYS A 89 -7.96 -5.18 6.04
CA LYS A 89 -8.01 -5.34 4.59
C LYS A 89 -8.81 -4.20 3.99
N ILE A 90 -8.25 -3.59 2.94
CA ILE A 90 -8.97 -2.63 2.10
C ILE A 90 -9.05 -3.24 0.71
N VAL A 91 -10.24 -3.26 0.14
CA VAL A 91 -10.48 -3.80 -1.21
C VAL A 91 -11.21 -2.76 -2.04
N ILE A 92 -10.64 -2.46 -3.18
CA ILE A 92 -11.27 -1.63 -4.18
C ILE A 92 -11.95 -2.54 -5.20
N HIS A 93 -13.23 -2.35 -5.38
CA HIS A 93 -14.06 -3.10 -6.33
C HIS A 93 -14.43 -2.23 -7.51
N GLU A 94 -14.53 -2.80 -8.69
CA GLU A 94 -15.25 -2.16 -9.80
C GLU A 94 -16.68 -1.85 -9.36
N ARG A 95 -17.22 -0.72 -9.80
CA ARG A 95 -18.61 -0.38 -9.49
C ARG A 95 -19.54 -1.19 -10.40
N ASN A 96 -20.42 -1.97 -9.78
CA ASN A 96 -21.51 -2.61 -10.51
C ASN A 96 -22.67 -1.64 -10.66
N SER A 97 -23.39 -1.71 -11.77
CA SER A 97 -24.60 -0.92 -12.01
C SER A 97 -25.79 -1.33 -11.16
N SER A 98 -25.75 -2.50 -10.51
CA SER A 98 -26.78 -2.93 -9.56
C SER A 98 -26.78 -2.05 -8.31
N THR A 99 -27.93 -1.49 -7.98
CA THR A 99 -28.11 -0.67 -6.77
C THR A 99 -28.11 -1.52 -5.50
N GLU A 100 -28.48 -2.78 -5.59
CA GLU A 100 -28.56 -3.70 -4.45
C GLU A 100 -27.19 -4.18 -3.99
N ASN A 101 -26.27 -4.41 -4.92
CA ASN A 101 -24.89 -4.73 -4.61
C ASN A 101 -23.94 -3.99 -5.55
N PRO A 102 -23.44 -2.81 -5.18
CA PRO A 102 -22.56 -2.01 -6.05
C PRO A 102 -21.15 -2.58 -6.18
N ARG A 103 -20.80 -3.63 -5.42
CA ARG A 103 -19.47 -4.26 -5.46
C ARG A 103 -19.38 -5.26 -6.60
N GLY A 104 -18.65 -4.89 -7.64
CA GLY A 104 -18.26 -5.77 -8.73
C GLY A 104 -16.97 -6.56 -8.43
N LEU A 105 -16.18 -6.80 -9.45
CA LEU A 105 -14.92 -7.54 -9.33
C LEU A 105 -13.90 -6.77 -8.49
N ARG A 106 -13.04 -7.49 -7.79
CA ARG A 106 -11.94 -6.88 -7.04
C ARG A 106 -10.90 -6.35 -8.02
N ALA A 107 -10.53 -5.08 -7.86
CA ALA A 107 -9.57 -4.42 -8.73
C ALA A 107 -8.21 -4.18 -8.05
N PHE A 108 -8.22 -3.94 -6.72
CA PHE A 108 -7.01 -3.69 -5.94
C PHE A 108 -7.22 -4.11 -4.49
N ARG A 109 -6.20 -4.64 -3.84
CA ARG A 109 -6.27 -5.11 -2.46
C ARG A 109 -5.06 -4.67 -1.66
N ILE A 110 -5.30 -4.17 -0.46
CA ILE A 110 -4.29 -3.87 0.55
C ILE A 110 -4.59 -4.76 1.75
N SER A 111 -3.60 -5.49 2.24
CA SER A 111 -3.67 -6.30 3.45
C SER A 111 -2.63 -5.79 4.44
N ILE A 112 -3.04 -5.59 5.68
CA ILE A 112 -2.19 -5.10 6.77
C ILE A 112 -2.26 -6.13 7.89
N ALA A 113 -1.11 -6.62 8.32
CA ALA A 113 -1.00 -7.65 9.34
C ALA A 113 0.12 -7.33 10.33
N PRO A 114 0.05 -7.83 11.57
CA PRO A 114 1.15 -7.68 12.53
C PRO A 114 2.39 -8.43 12.03
N ASP A 115 3.57 -7.86 12.31
CA ASP A 115 4.88 -8.44 12.01
C ASP A 115 5.84 -8.07 13.14
N GLY A 116 5.82 -8.87 14.22
CA GLY A 116 6.50 -8.55 15.48
C GLY A 116 5.99 -7.25 16.09
N GLU A 117 6.88 -6.30 16.33
CA GLU A 117 6.57 -4.96 16.83
C GLU A 117 6.19 -3.96 15.71
N SER A 118 6.18 -4.42 14.49
CA SER A 118 5.85 -3.64 13.30
C SER A 118 4.63 -4.22 12.59
N SER A 119 4.31 -3.67 11.43
CA SER A 119 3.27 -4.19 10.54
C SER A 119 3.80 -4.41 9.15
N LYS A 120 3.29 -5.46 8.53
CA LYS A 120 3.51 -5.80 7.13
C LYS A 120 2.33 -5.35 6.29
N ILE A 121 2.62 -4.67 5.19
CA ILE A 121 1.64 -4.33 4.16
C ILE A 121 1.90 -5.23 2.95
N SER A 122 0.83 -5.78 2.40
CA SER A 122 0.84 -6.50 1.13
C SER A 122 -0.17 -5.86 0.20
N ILE A 123 0.27 -5.53 -1.01
CA ILE A 123 -0.55 -4.86 -2.02
C ILE A 123 -0.66 -5.77 -3.24
N GLU A 124 -1.86 -5.89 -3.76
CA GLU A 124 -2.14 -6.68 -4.96
C GLU A 124 -2.94 -5.85 -5.94
N ASN A 125 -2.36 -5.63 -7.13
CA ASN A 125 -3.09 -5.14 -8.27
C ASN A 125 -3.78 -6.32 -8.98
N LEU A 126 -5.10 -6.31 -9.06
CA LEU A 126 -5.88 -7.38 -9.67
C LEU A 126 -6.39 -6.99 -11.06
N LYS A 127 -6.73 -5.71 -11.28
CA LYS A 127 -7.36 -5.23 -12.51
C LYS A 127 -7.13 -3.75 -12.84
N LEU A 128 -6.48 -2.99 -11.99
CA LEU A 128 -6.24 -1.58 -12.29
C LEU A 128 -5.19 -1.41 -13.39
N PRO A 129 -5.29 -0.37 -14.22
CA PRO A 129 -4.21 0.02 -15.12
C PRO A 129 -2.90 0.23 -14.35
N GLU A 130 -1.79 -0.26 -14.90
CA GLU A 130 -0.50 -0.26 -14.22
C GLU A 130 -0.05 1.12 -13.70
N PRO A 131 -0.15 2.21 -14.46
CA PRO A 131 0.23 3.53 -13.94
C PRO A 131 -0.58 3.95 -12.72
N LEU A 132 -1.88 3.62 -12.70
CA LEU A 132 -2.77 3.94 -11.58
C LEU A 132 -2.44 3.08 -10.36
N SER A 133 -2.26 1.77 -10.54
CA SER A 133 -1.93 0.87 -9.43
C SER A 133 -0.60 1.24 -8.77
N LYS A 134 0.42 1.61 -9.56
CA LYS A 134 1.72 2.05 -9.06
C LYS A 134 1.63 3.35 -8.27
N SER A 135 0.84 4.30 -8.74
CA SER A 135 0.57 5.54 -8.01
C SER A 135 -0.11 5.26 -6.67
N MET A 136 -1.11 4.37 -6.66
CA MET A 136 -1.82 3.98 -5.46
C MET A 136 -0.94 3.22 -4.47
N GLU A 137 -0.06 2.35 -4.93
CA GLU A 137 0.94 1.66 -4.12
C GLU A 137 1.85 2.66 -3.39
N ASN A 138 2.39 3.64 -4.11
CA ASN A 138 3.20 4.71 -3.54
C ASN A 138 2.42 5.52 -2.48
N ASP A 139 1.16 5.80 -2.73
CA ASP A 139 0.29 6.49 -1.77
C ASP A 139 0.10 5.68 -0.49
N VAL A 140 -0.18 4.37 -0.60
CA VAL A 140 -0.33 3.48 0.56
C VAL A 140 0.92 3.50 1.43
N HIS A 141 2.09 3.37 0.83
CA HIS A 141 3.36 3.38 1.56
C HIS A 141 3.63 4.72 2.24
N ARG A 142 3.31 5.82 1.59
CA ARG A 142 3.42 7.17 2.16
C ARG A 142 2.50 7.34 3.37
N TRP A 143 1.21 7.04 3.21
CA TRP A 143 0.24 7.18 4.30
C TRP A 143 0.55 6.25 5.46
N ALA A 144 0.99 5.04 5.18
CA ALA A 144 1.39 4.09 6.20
C ALA A 144 2.52 4.64 7.09
N ARG A 145 3.47 5.40 6.51
CA ARG A 145 4.55 6.07 7.25
C ARG A 145 4.12 7.38 7.94
N GLY A 146 2.85 7.75 7.81
CA GLY A 146 2.27 8.91 8.49
C GLY A 146 2.22 10.19 7.67
N ASP A 147 2.60 10.16 6.41
CA ASP A 147 2.40 11.29 5.51
C ASP A 147 0.90 11.53 5.31
N ILE A 148 0.51 12.78 5.14
CA ILE A 148 -0.89 13.19 4.92
C ILE A 148 -0.97 14.01 3.63
N GLY A 149 -1.97 13.73 2.85
CA GLY A 149 -2.23 14.46 1.61
C GLY A 149 -2.32 13.55 0.42
N CYS A 150 -2.81 14.14 -0.62
CA CYS A 150 -3.04 13.47 -1.88
C CYS A 150 -1.95 13.86 -2.87
N VAL A 151 -1.55 12.96 -3.76
CA VAL A 151 -0.56 13.21 -4.81
C VAL A 151 -1.27 13.20 -6.15
N ASP A 152 -1.04 14.18 -7.01
CA ASP A 152 -1.74 14.29 -8.31
C ASP A 152 -1.12 13.33 -9.32
N SER A 153 -1.85 12.34 -9.78
CA SER A 153 -1.36 11.34 -10.73
C SER A 153 -0.98 11.92 -12.11
N ASN A 154 -1.26 13.20 -12.34
CA ASN A 154 -0.96 13.89 -13.61
C ASN A 154 0.46 14.46 -13.72
N THR A 155 1.25 14.42 -12.67
CA THR A 155 2.63 14.94 -12.68
C THR A 155 3.63 13.82 -12.42
N ASN A 156 3.87 12.93 -13.39
CA ASN A 156 4.94 11.92 -13.37
C ASN A 156 5.19 11.24 -11.99
N GLY A 157 4.11 10.97 -11.25
CA GLY A 157 4.19 10.31 -9.93
C GLY A 157 4.47 11.23 -8.75
N ALA A 158 4.55 12.53 -8.93
CA ALA A 158 4.63 13.49 -7.84
C ALA A 158 3.35 14.32 -7.75
N TRP A 159 2.49 13.98 -6.82
CA TRP A 159 1.42 14.88 -6.39
C TRP A 159 2.07 16.08 -5.71
N VAL A 160 1.95 17.23 -6.29
CA VAL A 160 2.23 18.46 -5.56
C VAL A 160 1.05 18.67 -4.61
N PRO A 161 1.27 18.69 -3.27
CA PRO A 161 0.21 19.07 -2.37
C PRO A 161 -0.28 20.43 -2.85
N LYS A 162 -1.56 20.55 -3.19
CA LYS A 162 -2.16 21.87 -3.42
C LYS A 162 -1.99 22.61 -2.10
N SER A 163 -0.89 23.35 -1.98
CA SER A 163 -0.63 24.20 -0.84
C SER A 163 -1.92 24.94 -0.58
N ARG A 164 -2.43 24.88 0.65
CA ARG A 164 -3.56 25.71 1.05
C ARG A 164 -3.20 27.11 0.60
N GLU A 165 -3.82 27.55 -0.47
CA GLU A 165 -3.71 28.93 -0.94
C GLU A 165 -4.06 29.78 0.28
N ALA A 166 -3.04 30.47 0.80
CA ALA A 166 -3.24 31.34 1.95
C ALA A 166 -4.46 32.22 1.65
N PRO A 167 -5.40 32.41 2.60
CA PRO A 167 -6.60 33.18 2.36
C PRO A 167 -6.18 34.52 1.77
N LYS A 168 -6.59 34.82 0.54
CA LYS A 168 -6.32 36.12 -0.10
C LYS A 168 -6.75 37.20 0.87
N PRO A 169 -5.89 38.18 1.20
CA PRO A 169 -6.24 39.23 2.13
C PRO A 169 -7.47 39.95 1.58
N LYS A 170 -8.53 39.97 2.37
CA LYS A 170 -9.76 40.69 2.04
C LYS A 170 -9.39 42.14 1.75
N LYS A 171 -9.58 42.63 0.50
CA LYS A 171 -9.43 44.02 0.15
C LYS A 171 -10.26 44.82 1.14
N LYS A 172 -9.62 45.72 1.94
CA LYS A 172 -10.29 46.70 2.75
C LYS A 172 -11.20 47.54 1.83
N PRO A 173 -12.43 47.75 2.21
CA PRO A 173 -13.28 48.66 1.44
C PRO A 173 -12.64 50.04 1.44
N SER A 174 -12.38 50.59 0.26
CA SER A 174 -11.91 51.96 0.04
C SER A 174 -12.94 52.93 0.63
N GLY A 175 -12.53 53.61 1.70
CA GLY A 175 -13.36 54.64 2.34
C GLY A 175 -13.69 55.75 1.35
N LYS A 176 -14.97 55.90 1.07
CA LYS A 176 -15.53 57.01 0.28
C LYS A 176 -15.34 58.29 1.08
N LYS A 177 -14.42 59.17 0.65
CA LYS A 177 -14.28 60.51 1.18
C LYS A 177 -15.58 61.25 0.96
N GLY A 178 -16.28 61.60 2.05
CA GLY A 178 -17.42 62.51 2.03
C GLY A 178 -17.00 63.89 1.57
N GLY A 179 -17.70 64.37 0.58
CA GLY A 179 -17.54 65.75 0.11
C GLY A 179 -18.01 66.78 1.14
N GLU A 180 -17.11 67.66 1.45
CA GLU A 180 -17.35 68.89 2.20
C GLU A 180 -18.24 69.83 1.37
N ARG A 181 -19.38 70.20 1.88
CA ARG A 181 -20.27 71.18 1.28
C ARG A 181 -20.09 72.46 2.09
N ALA A 182 -19.45 73.46 1.47
CA ALA A 182 -19.40 74.83 1.97
C ALA A 182 -20.72 75.54 1.66
N THR A 183 -21.26 76.26 2.61
CA THR A 183 -22.03 77.55 2.51
C THR A 183 -21.76 78.28 3.77
#